data_c97b2ed26d73b85b89ac777d8294d073
#
_entry.id   c97b2ed26d73b85b89ac777d8294d073
#
_cell.length_a   1.000
_cell.length_b   1.000
_cell.length_c   1.000
_cell.angle_alpha   90.00
_cell.angle_beta   90.00
_cell.angle_gamma   90.00
#
_symmetry.space_group_name_H-M   'P 1'
#
loop_
_entity.id
_entity.type
_entity.pdbx_description
1 polymer ?
#
loop_
_entity_poly.entity_id
_entity_poly.type
_entity_poly.pdbx_seq_one_letter_code
_entity_poly.pdbx_strand_id
1 'polypeptide(L)'
;EIGLHLGTEVFACPETLKLTDSGKLLTLADSDFMLVECAFDEDPWFMLEMLQTVAASGKKPVVAHPERYYFVQDDLRYALEWAEAGYSLQINTGSLTGYFGRDCRRTAFKLLNSGAVTLAASDAHGAKSRTTDMRKAYKTVVSEFSQEYVDLIFSENPARLLKNKTLKPIGQILAETARGSGFLSDEEYWGI
;
A
#
# COMPACT_ATOMS: atom_id res chain seq x y z
N GLU A 1 -6.36 2.44 -25.83
CA GLU A 1 -7.24 1.36 -25.32
C GLU A 1 -6.91 1.13 -23.85
N ILE A 2 -7.93 1.03 -22.97
CA ILE A 2 -7.77 0.83 -21.53
C ILE A 2 -8.19 -0.61 -21.24
N GLY A 3 -7.28 -1.40 -20.61
CA GLY A 3 -7.59 -2.73 -20.09
C GLY A 3 -8.30 -2.62 -18.73
N LEU A 4 -9.36 -3.40 -18.52
CA LEU A 4 -10.03 -3.53 -17.23
C LEU A 4 -9.82 -4.96 -16.73
N HIS A 5 -9.47 -5.08 -15.44
CA HIS A 5 -9.26 -6.34 -14.77
C HIS A 5 -10.12 -6.41 -13.51
N LEU A 6 -10.69 -7.59 -13.25
CA LEU A 6 -11.47 -7.80 -12.03
C LEU A 6 -10.55 -7.98 -10.82
N GLY A 7 -11.08 -7.70 -9.66
CA GLY A 7 -10.45 -7.93 -8.37
C GLY A 7 -11.43 -7.62 -7.24
N THR A 8 -11.12 -8.10 -6.05
CA THR A 8 -11.90 -7.80 -4.84
C THR A 8 -10.98 -7.24 -3.78
N GLU A 9 -11.40 -6.17 -3.14
CA GLU A 9 -10.88 -5.75 -1.85
C GLU A 9 -11.59 -6.58 -0.77
N VAL A 10 -10.83 -7.43 -0.10
CA VAL A 10 -11.36 -8.39 0.85
C VAL A 10 -11.33 -7.77 2.24
N PHE A 11 -12.50 -7.53 2.80
CA PHE A 11 -12.60 -7.04 4.17
C PHE A 11 -12.33 -8.18 5.16
N ALA A 12 -11.35 -7.96 6.05
CA ALA A 12 -10.97 -8.93 7.08
C ALA A 12 -12.09 -9.09 8.12
N CYS A 13 -12.70 -10.26 8.15
CA CYS A 13 -13.69 -10.66 9.13
C CYS A 13 -13.66 -12.20 9.30
N PRO A 14 -14.27 -12.75 10.36
CA PRO A 14 -14.25 -14.21 10.60
C PRO A 14 -14.82 -15.04 9.45
N GLU A 15 -15.76 -14.48 8.68
CA GLU A 15 -16.36 -15.12 7.52
C GLU A 15 -15.38 -15.18 6.34
N THR A 16 -14.65 -14.10 6.06
CA THR A 16 -13.67 -14.07 4.97
C THR A 16 -12.45 -14.92 5.27
N LEU A 17 -12.01 -15.03 6.52
CA LEU A 17 -10.99 -15.98 6.95
C LEU A 17 -11.36 -17.42 6.52
N LYS A 18 -12.60 -17.84 6.77
CA LYS A 18 -13.10 -19.19 6.39
C LYS A 18 -13.21 -19.38 4.87
N LEU A 19 -13.38 -18.29 4.12
CA LEU A 19 -13.53 -18.34 2.67
C LEU A 19 -12.20 -18.32 1.92
N THR A 20 -11.10 -17.92 2.57
CA THR A 20 -9.79 -17.76 1.93
C THR A 20 -9.34 -19.07 1.24
N ASP A 21 -9.51 -20.21 1.90
CA ASP A 21 -9.14 -21.53 1.34
C ASP A 21 -10.15 -22.09 0.33
N SER A 22 -11.32 -21.47 0.23
CA SER A 22 -12.41 -22.00 -0.61
C SER A 22 -12.27 -21.70 -2.11
N GLY A 23 -11.32 -20.84 -2.49
CA GLY A 23 -11.17 -20.31 -3.85
C GLY A 23 -12.30 -19.38 -4.31
N LYS A 24 -13.19 -18.95 -3.40
CA LYS A 24 -14.34 -18.10 -3.73
C LYS A 24 -14.00 -16.60 -3.71
N LEU A 25 -12.89 -16.22 -3.08
CA LEU A 25 -12.44 -14.83 -3.05
C LEU A 25 -11.64 -14.51 -4.31
N LEU A 26 -12.01 -13.44 -4.99
CA LEU A 26 -11.31 -12.99 -6.19
C LEU A 26 -9.98 -12.34 -5.81
N THR A 27 -8.94 -12.70 -6.52
CA THR A 27 -7.65 -12.03 -6.49
C THR A 27 -7.59 -10.87 -7.47
N LEU A 28 -6.59 -10.03 -7.38
CA LEU A 28 -6.40 -8.91 -8.31
C LEU A 28 -5.99 -9.43 -9.69
N ALA A 29 -6.81 -9.17 -10.72
CA ALA A 29 -6.51 -9.50 -12.12
C ALA A 29 -6.17 -10.98 -12.36
N ASP A 30 -6.87 -11.91 -11.70
CA ASP A 30 -6.62 -13.36 -11.75
C ASP A 30 -5.16 -13.75 -11.39
N SER A 31 -4.43 -12.88 -10.70
CA SER A 31 -3.09 -13.14 -10.18
C SER A 31 -3.15 -13.89 -8.83
N ASP A 32 -1.99 -14.09 -8.18
CA ASP A 32 -1.97 -14.61 -6.80
C ASP A 32 -2.12 -13.49 -5.75
N PHE A 33 -2.17 -12.23 -6.15
CA PHE A 33 -2.27 -11.11 -5.22
C PHE A 33 -3.70 -10.90 -4.73
N MET A 34 -3.88 -10.84 -3.42
CA MET A 34 -5.17 -10.62 -2.75
C MET A 34 -5.10 -9.31 -1.96
N LEU A 35 -5.95 -8.35 -2.32
CA LEU A 35 -6.07 -7.07 -1.62
C LEU A 35 -6.93 -7.27 -0.37
N VAL A 36 -6.37 -6.90 0.79
CA VAL A 36 -6.99 -7.10 2.10
C VAL A 36 -7.06 -5.78 2.85
N GLU A 37 -8.22 -5.45 3.38
CA GLU A 37 -8.43 -4.35 4.31
C GLU A 37 -9.06 -4.82 5.61
N CYS A 38 -8.98 -4.01 6.68
CA CYS A 38 -9.72 -4.21 7.93
C CYS A 38 -10.39 -2.89 8.37
N ALA A 39 -11.17 -2.94 9.45
CA ALA A 39 -11.67 -1.72 10.08
C ALA A 39 -10.49 -0.83 10.53
N PHE A 40 -10.67 0.50 10.49
CA PHE A 40 -9.57 1.43 10.83
C PHE A 40 -9.15 1.35 12.29
N ASP A 41 -10.05 0.91 13.16
CA ASP A 41 -9.89 0.69 14.59
C ASP A 41 -9.79 -0.80 14.98
N GLU A 42 -9.48 -1.66 14.00
CA GLU A 42 -9.35 -3.11 14.21
C GLU A 42 -8.15 -3.43 15.11
N ASP A 43 -8.19 -4.62 15.73
CA ASP A 43 -7.04 -5.19 16.43
C ASP A 43 -5.94 -5.56 15.41
N PRO A 44 -4.71 -5.07 15.59
CA PRO A 44 -3.61 -5.37 14.67
C PRO A 44 -3.29 -6.86 14.56
N TRP A 45 -3.52 -7.63 15.60
CA TRP A 45 -3.31 -9.09 15.60
C TRP A 45 -4.32 -9.81 14.71
N PHE A 46 -5.56 -9.33 14.65
CA PHE A 46 -6.57 -9.89 13.76
C PHE A 46 -6.20 -9.64 12.29
N MET A 47 -5.70 -8.43 11.96
CA MET A 47 -5.20 -8.17 10.61
C MET A 47 -4.00 -9.07 10.27
N LEU A 48 -3.08 -9.28 11.21
CA LEU A 48 -1.95 -10.19 11.01
C LEU A 48 -2.41 -11.63 10.76
N GLU A 49 -3.39 -12.13 11.52
CA GLU A 49 -3.98 -13.47 11.32
C GLU A 49 -4.57 -13.61 9.91
N MET A 50 -5.28 -12.57 9.44
CA MET A 50 -5.82 -12.55 8.08
C MET A 50 -4.71 -12.63 7.03
N LEU A 51 -3.66 -11.82 7.16
CA LEU A 51 -2.54 -11.83 6.22
C LEU A 51 -1.82 -13.18 6.20
N GLN A 52 -1.60 -13.78 7.36
CA GLN A 52 -1.01 -15.11 7.49
C GLN A 52 -1.89 -16.19 6.86
N THR A 53 -3.21 -16.12 7.04
CA THR A 53 -4.16 -17.05 6.43
C THR A 53 -4.14 -16.92 4.91
N VAL A 54 -4.13 -15.72 4.37
CA VAL A 54 -3.99 -15.48 2.93
C VAL A 54 -2.68 -16.07 2.41
N ALA A 55 -1.56 -15.83 3.11
CA ALA A 55 -0.26 -16.36 2.72
C ALA A 55 -0.23 -17.90 2.78
N ALA A 56 -0.81 -18.52 3.81
CA ALA A 56 -0.90 -19.95 3.97
C ALA A 56 -1.73 -20.63 2.85
N SER A 57 -2.73 -19.93 2.30
CA SER A 57 -3.50 -20.38 1.13
C SER A 57 -2.74 -20.31 -0.21
N GLY A 58 -1.47 -19.91 -0.18
CA GLY A 58 -0.63 -19.76 -1.37
C GLY A 58 -0.86 -18.45 -2.13
N LYS A 59 -1.61 -17.52 -1.56
CA LYS A 59 -1.81 -16.19 -2.12
C LYS A 59 -0.80 -15.17 -1.56
N LYS A 60 -0.66 -14.04 -2.25
CA LYS A 60 0.26 -12.95 -1.90
C LYS A 60 -0.55 -11.80 -1.32
N PRO A 61 -0.50 -11.57 0.00
CA PRO A 61 -1.24 -10.46 0.61
C PRO A 61 -0.79 -9.10 0.08
N VAL A 62 -1.76 -8.25 -0.23
CA VAL A 62 -1.59 -6.82 -0.47
C VAL A 62 -2.42 -6.09 0.58
N VAL A 63 -1.76 -5.39 1.48
CA VAL A 63 -2.45 -4.59 2.52
C VAL A 63 -2.95 -3.31 1.88
N ALA A 64 -4.26 -3.11 1.90
CA ALA A 64 -4.88 -1.89 1.44
C ALA A 64 -4.61 -0.75 2.42
N HIS A 65 -4.19 0.38 1.92
CA HIS A 65 -4.08 1.67 2.61
C HIS A 65 -3.68 1.61 4.10
N PRO A 66 -2.55 0.96 4.47
CA PRO A 66 -2.14 0.80 5.87
C PRO A 66 -2.02 2.12 6.62
N GLU A 67 -1.78 3.22 5.95
CA GLU A 67 -1.71 4.56 6.52
C GLU A 67 -3.05 5.06 7.10
N ARG A 68 -4.16 4.36 6.85
CA ARG A 68 -5.48 4.71 7.36
C ARG A 68 -5.85 3.97 8.65
N TYR A 69 -5.14 2.92 9.02
CA TYR A 69 -5.37 2.19 10.26
C TYR A 69 -4.81 2.97 11.46
N TYR A 70 -5.61 3.16 12.50
CA TYR A 70 -5.22 3.94 13.66
C TYR A 70 -4.00 3.33 14.37
N PHE A 71 -3.95 2.02 14.49
CA PHE A 71 -2.81 1.35 15.11
C PHE A 71 -1.50 1.52 14.29
N VAL A 72 -1.57 1.66 12.97
CA VAL A 72 -0.38 1.97 12.13
C VAL A 72 0.01 3.44 12.26
N GLN A 73 -0.97 4.35 12.42
CA GLN A 73 -0.70 5.77 12.66
C GLN A 73 -0.02 5.99 14.03
N ASP A 74 -0.40 5.18 15.03
CA ASP A 74 0.17 5.20 16.38
C ASP A 74 1.55 4.52 16.41
N ASP A 75 1.69 3.39 15.74
CA ASP A 75 2.93 2.61 15.69
C ASP A 75 3.17 2.02 14.28
N LEU A 76 4.11 2.64 13.57
CA LEU A 76 4.46 2.23 12.20
C LEU A 76 5.02 0.79 12.12
N ARG A 77 5.53 0.24 13.22
CA ARG A 77 6.15 -1.09 13.26
C ARG A 77 5.23 -2.18 12.74
N TYR A 78 3.92 -2.10 12.97
CA TYR A 78 2.98 -3.08 12.43
C TYR A 78 3.08 -3.22 10.90
N ALA A 79 3.06 -2.10 10.18
CA ALA A 79 3.17 -2.11 8.73
C ALA A 79 4.58 -2.51 8.25
N LEU A 80 5.63 -2.12 8.98
CA LEU A 80 7.00 -2.49 8.64
C LEU A 80 7.24 -4.01 8.80
N GLU A 81 6.74 -4.62 9.87
CA GLU A 81 6.80 -6.06 10.10
C GLU A 81 6.06 -6.84 8.99
N TRP A 82 4.92 -6.33 8.51
CA TRP A 82 4.23 -6.93 7.38
C TRP A 82 5.05 -6.86 6.09
N ALA A 83 5.71 -5.73 5.83
CA ALA A 83 6.59 -5.59 4.67
C ALA A 83 7.81 -6.51 4.77
N GLU A 84 8.41 -6.65 5.97
CA GLU A 84 9.51 -7.57 6.25
C GLU A 84 9.10 -9.04 6.09
N ALA A 85 7.85 -9.39 6.43
CA ALA A 85 7.27 -10.70 6.17
C ALA A 85 7.00 -10.97 4.67
N GLY A 86 7.25 -9.98 3.80
CA GLY A 86 7.06 -10.09 2.35
C GLY A 86 5.67 -9.73 1.86
N TYR A 87 4.82 -9.15 2.71
CA TYR A 87 3.50 -8.65 2.30
C TYR A 87 3.64 -7.30 1.59
N SER A 88 2.84 -7.10 0.55
CA SER A 88 2.86 -5.86 -0.23
C SER A 88 2.02 -4.79 0.46
N LEU A 89 2.53 -3.56 0.54
CA LEU A 89 1.78 -2.42 1.07
C LEU A 89 1.35 -1.50 -0.06
N GLN A 90 0.04 -1.24 -0.15
CA GLN A 90 -0.53 -0.29 -1.11
C GLN A 90 -1.02 0.95 -0.39
N ILE A 91 -0.50 2.13 -0.73
CA ILE A 91 -0.99 3.40 -0.20
C ILE A 91 -2.03 4.05 -1.11
N ASN A 92 -2.93 4.82 -0.51
CA ASN A 92 -3.93 5.59 -1.24
C ASN A 92 -3.39 6.94 -1.70
N THR A 93 -3.64 7.29 -2.97
CA THR A 93 -3.28 8.61 -3.50
C THR A 93 -4.04 9.75 -2.81
N GLY A 94 -5.22 9.47 -2.25
CA GLY A 94 -5.96 10.41 -1.39
C GLY A 94 -5.20 10.78 -0.13
N SER A 95 -4.51 9.83 0.51
CA SER A 95 -3.67 10.10 1.68
C SER A 95 -2.51 11.01 1.32
N LEU A 96 -1.82 10.76 0.21
CA LEU A 96 -0.69 11.57 -0.27
C LEU A 96 -1.08 13.03 -0.54
N THR A 97 -2.31 13.27 -0.99
CA THR A 97 -2.81 14.62 -1.28
C THR A 97 -3.50 15.30 -0.10
N GLY A 98 -3.56 14.62 1.05
CA GLY A 98 -4.20 15.12 2.28
C GLY A 98 -5.73 15.01 2.31
N TYR A 99 -6.34 14.28 1.35
CA TYR A 99 -7.80 14.11 1.29
C TYR A 99 -8.36 13.40 2.52
N PHE A 100 -7.61 12.44 3.10
CA PHE A 100 -8.00 11.69 4.30
C PHE A 100 -7.47 12.28 5.61
N GLY A 101 -6.96 13.52 5.58
CA GLY A 101 -6.47 14.22 6.76
C GLY A 101 -4.95 14.13 6.96
N ARG A 102 -4.48 14.87 7.98
CA ARG A 102 -3.03 15.02 8.24
C ARG A 102 -2.38 13.73 8.72
N ASP A 103 -3.04 12.96 9.56
CA ASP A 103 -2.45 11.74 10.12
C ASP A 103 -2.26 10.67 9.05
N CYS A 104 -3.25 10.45 8.17
CA CYS A 104 -3.10 9.57 7.01
C CYS A 104 -1.95 10.04 6.10
N ARG A 105 -1.86 11.35 5.82
CA ARG A 105 -0.77 11.89 4.99
C ARG A 105 0.59 11.68 5.64
N ARG A 106 0.75 12.03 6.92
CA ARG A 106 2.00 11.84 7.67
C ARG A 106 2.43 10.38 7.66
N THR A 107 1.52 9.46 7.96
CA THR A 107 1.80 8.02 7.98
C THR A 107 2.15 7.49 6.59
N ALA A 108 1.45 7.91 5.53
CA ALA A 108 1.79 7.56 4.16
C ALA A 108 3.23 7.96 3.79
N PHE A 109 3.65 9.18 4.13
CA PHE A 109 5.02 9.63 3.87
C PHE A 109 6.07 8.92 4.74
N LYS A 110 5.75 8.59 5.99
CA LYS A 110 6.63 7.75 6.83
C LYS A 110 6.82 6.35 6.23
N LEU A 111 5.76 5.73 5.72
CA LEU A 111 5.83 4.45 5.02
C LEU A 111 6.62 4.55 3.70
N LEU A 112 6.46 5.62 2.94
CA LEU A 112 7.28 5.87 1.75
C LEU A 112 8.77 6.01 2.12
N ASN A 113 9.09 6.82 3.13
CA ASN A 113 10.46 7.03 3.59
C ASN A 113 11.14 5.74 4.10
N SER A 114 10.37 4.82 4.70
CA SER A 114 10.91 3.52 5.14
C SER A 114 11.18 2.54 3.98
N GLY A 115 10.67 2.83 2.77
CA GLY A 115 10.77 1.92 1.63
C GLY A 115 9.82 0.71 1.70
N ALA A 116 8.88 0.68 2.62
CA ALA A 116 7.95 -0.42 2.80
C ALA A 116 6.83 -0.46 1.74
N VAL A 117 6.55 0.67 1.08
CA VAL A 117 5.47 0.79 0.10
C VAL A 117 5.87 0.16 -1.23
N THR A 118 5.03 -0.72 -1.75
CA THR A 118 5.25 -1.39 -3.05
C THR A 118 4.27 -0.94 -4.14
N LEU A 119 3.11 -0.40 -3.76
CA LEU A 119 2.03 -0.02 -4.67
C LEU A 119 1.40 1.31 -4.25
N ALA A 120 0.98 2.11 -5.22
CA ALA A 120 0.11 3.26 -5.02
C ALA A 120 -1.16 3.09 -5.87
N ALA A 121 -2.33 3.34 -5.28
CA ALA A 121 -3.61 3.22 -5.97
C ALA A 121 -4.55 4.38 -5.66
N SER A 122 -5.50 4.63 -6.57
CA SER A 122 -6.48 5.68 -6.40
C SER A 122 -7.54 5.36 -5.35
N ASP A 123 -7.83 4.10 -5.14
CA ASP A 123 -8.95 3.65 -4.33
C ASP A 123 -10.24 4.42 -4.71
N ALA A 124 -10.55 4.43 -6.02
CA ALA A 124 -11.59 5.24 -6.59
C ALA A 124 -12.98 4.71 -6.25
N HIS A 125 -13.87 5.61 -5.83
CA HIS A 125 -15.25 5.29 -5.47
C HIS A 125 -16.28 6.13 -6.24
N GLY A 126 -15.84 7.03 -7.11
CA GLY A 126 -16.76 7.86 -7.87
C GLY A 126 -16.10 8.72 -8.94
N ALA A 127 -16.94 9.34 -9.76
CA ALA A 127 -16.49 10.16 -10.88
C ALA A 127 -16.15 11.62 -10.47
N LYS A 128 -16.64 12.10 -9.31
CA LYS A 128 -16.44 13.50 -8.86
C LYS A 128 -15.51 13.60 -7.65
N SER A 129 -15.57 12.66 -6.74
CA SER A 129 -14.71 12.54 -5.56
C SER A 129 -14.11 11.13 -5.50
N ARG A 130 -12.93 10.97 -4.91
CA ARG A 130 -12.17 9.70 -4.93
C ARG A 130 -12.16 9.11 -6.34
N THR A 131 -11.65 9.92 -7.28
CA THR A 131 -11.61 9.55 -8.71
C THR A 131 -10.39 8.70 -9.03
N THR A 132 -10.32 8.18 -10.26
CA THR A 132 -9.15 7.46 -10.77
C THR A 132 -7.97 8.39 -11.12
N ASP A 133 -8.09 9.71 -10.94
CA ASP A 133 -7.03 10.66 -11.28
C ASP A 133 -5.92 10.68 -10.21
N MET A 134 -4.80 10.07 -10.54
CA MET A 134 -3.63 9.95 -9.66
C MET A 134 -2.56 11.03 -9.92
N ARG A 135 -2.76 11.93 -10.90
CA ARG A 135 -1.73 12.89 -11.35
C ARG A 135 -1.24 13.82 -10.25
N LYS A 136 -2.14 14.29 -9.37
CA LYS A 136 -1.76 15.17 -8.25
C LYS A 136 -0.88 14.42 -7.25
N ALA A 137 -1.27 13.20 -6.86
CA ALA A 137 -0.48 12.37 -5.96
C ALA A 137 0.89 12.03 -6.56
N TYR A 138 0.94 11.61 -7.82
CA TYR A 138 2.18 11.34 -8.53
C TYR A 138 3.15 12.55 -8.46
N LYS A 139 2.68 13.75 -8.81
CA LYS A 139 3.48 14.99 -8.72
C LYS A 139 3.96 15.28 -7.31
N THR A 140 3.11 15.05 -6.30
CA THR A 140 3.48 15.23 -4.88
C THR A 140 4.62 14.29 -4.48
N VAL A 141 4.57 13.02 -4.89
CA VAL A 141 5.63 12.07 -4.54
C VAL A 141 6.91 12.33 -5.33
N VAL A 142 6.82 12.69 -6.62
CA VAL A 142 8.00 13.08 -7.45
C VAL A 142 8.74 14.28 -6.86
N SER A 143 8.07 15.21 -6.17
CA SER A 143 8.75 16.34 -5.56
C SER A 143 9.59 15.98 -4.33
N GLU A 144 9.36 14.80 -3.73
CA GLU A 144 9.96 14.36 -2.48
C GLU A 144 10.90 13.15 -2.66
N PHE A 145 10.68 12.35 -3.71
CA PHE A 145 11.38 11.08 -3.94
C PHE A 145 11.94 10.99 -5.36
N SER A 146 12.86 10.06 -5.58
CA SER A 146 13.42 9.84 -6.92
C SER A 146 12.35 9.38 -7.93
N GLN A 147 12.56 9.72 -9.20
CA GLN A 147 11.66 9.35 -10.28
C GLN A 147 11.53 7.82 -10.38
N GLU A 148 12.63 7.09 -10.19
CA GLU A 148 12.67 5.63 -10.24
C GLU A 148 11.78 4.99 -9.16
N TYR A 149 11.80 5.57 -7.95
CA TYR A 149 10.93 5.11 -6.86
C TYR A 149 9.46 5.33 -7.20
N VAL A 150 9.14 6.53 -7.69
CA VAL A 150 7.76 6.87 -8.02
C VAL A 150 7.24 5.99 -9.16
N ASP A 151 8.03 5.80 -10.21
CA ASP A 151 7.66 4.94 -11.33
C ASP A 151 7.50 3.48 -10.90
N LEU A 152 8.29 3.02 -9.93
CA LEU A 152 8.17 1.67 -9.39
C LEU A 152 6.79 1.44 -8.75
N ILE A 153 6.34 2.33 -7.85
CA ILE A 153 5.09 2.12 -7.10
C ILE A 153 3.83 2.50 -7.89
N PHE A 154 3.92 3.45 -8.83
CA PHE A 154 2.78 3.90 -9.62
C PHE A 154 2.59 3.15 -10.95
N SER A 155 3.63 2.52 -11.47
CA SER A 155 3.61 1.93 -12.81
C SER A 155 4.22 0.52 -12.86
N GLU A 156 5.48 0.35 -12.46
CA GLU A 156 6.18 -0.91 -12.70
C GLU A 156 5.61 -2.05 -11.85
N ASN A 157 5.47 -1.88 -10.53
CA ASN A 157 4.91 -2.89 -9.67
C ASN A 157 3.42 -3.19 -9.97
N PRO A 158 2.54 -2.21 -10.23
CA PRO A 158 1.20 -2.50 -10.77
C PRO A 158 1.23 -3.35 -12.05
N ALA A 159 2.11 -3.03 -13.00
CA ALA A 159 2.24 -3.83 -14.23
C ALA A 159 2.79 -5.25 -13.98
N ARG A 160 3.63 -5.44 -12.95
CA ARG A 160 4.12 -6.75 -12.52
C ARG A 160 3.01 -7.56 -11.86
N LEU A 161 2.18 -6.93 -11.01
CA LEU A 161 1.01 -7.54 -10.38
C LEU A 161 0.06 -8.11 -11.43
N LEU A 162 -0.31 -7.30 -12.45
CA LEU A 162 -1.17 -7.74 -13.56
C LEU A 162 -0.62 -8.95 -14.33
N LYS A 163 0.68 -9.18 -14.29
CA LYS A 163 1.37 -10.32 -14.92
C LYS A 163 1.71 -11.44 -13.93
N ASN A 164 1.17 -11.40 -12.74
CA ASN A 164 1.47 -12.31 -11.62
C ASN A 164 2.97 -12.46 -11.32
N LYS A 165 3.77 -11.39 -11.52
CA LYS A 165 5.21 -11.37 -11.24
C LYS A 165 5.46 -10.84 -9.84
N THR A 166 6.52 -11.32 -9.18
CA THR A 166 6.99 -10.78 -7.89
C THR A 166 7.20 -9.27 -7.98
N LEU A 167 6.66 -8.52 -7.02
CA LEU A 167 6.88 -7.07 -6.94
C LEU A 167 8.33 -6.81 -6.53
N LYS A 168 8.88 -5.72 -7.04
CA LYS A 168 10.26 -5.32 -6.71
C LYS A 168 10.26 -4.59 -5.36
N PRO A 169 11.16 -4.94 -4.44
CA PRO A 169 11.36 -4.15 -3.22
C PRO A 169 12.07 -2.84 -3.56
N ILE A 170 11.80 -1.83 -2.74
CA ILE A 170 12.36 -0.48 -2.91
C ILE A 170 13.73 -0.33 -2.24
N GLY A 171 14.07 -1.19 -1.28
CA GLY A 171 15.27 -1.08 -0.44
C GLY A 171 16.59 -0.84 -1.20
N GLN A 172 16.73 -1.34 -2.42
CA GLN A 172 17.90 -1.07 -3.26
C GLN A 172 17.92 0.36 -3.80
N ILE A 173 16.76 0.91 -4.19
CA ILE A 173 16.64 2.25 -4.76
C ILE A 173 16.86 3.34 -3.70
N LEU A 174 16.36 3.14 -2.49
CA LEU A 174 16.58 4.07 -1.37
C LEU A 174 18.05 4.07 -0.91
N ALA A 175 18.74 2.93 -0.93
CA ALA A 175 20.15 2.84 -0.59
C ALA A 175 21.05 3.62 -1.58
N GLU A 176 20.62 3.77 -2.82
CA GLU A 176 21.35 4.53 -3.85
C GLU A 176 21.06 6.04 -3.76
N THR A 177 19.82 6.44 -3.46
CA THR A 177 19.42 7.86 -3.33
C THR A 177 19.82 8.50 -2.00
N ALA A 178 19.81 7.73 -0.91
CA ALA A 178 20.23 8.23 0.41
C ALA A 178 21.72 8.64 0.49
N ARG A 179 22.52 8.26 -0.50
CA ARG A 179 23.91 8.75 -0.63
C ARG A 179 24.02 10.15 -1.23
N GLY A 180 22.92 10.73 -1.72
CA GLY A 180 22.91 12.03 -2.43
C GLY A 180 22.07 13.14 -1.80
N SER A 181 21.18 12.86 -0.86
CA SER A 181 20.34 13.87 -0.21
C SER A 181 20.32 13.66 1.30
N GLY A 182 20.71 14.70 2.07
CA GLY A 182 20.58 14.68 3.53
C GLY A 182 19.08 14.52 3.89
N PHE A 183 18.76 13.50 4.68
CA PHE A 183 17.43 13.32 5.23
C PHE A 183 17.11 14.53 6.15
N LEU A 184 15.99 15.20 5.88
CA LEU A 184 15.43 16.19 6.80
C LEU A 184 14.91 15.48 8.06
N SER A 185 15.16 16.05 9.25
CA SER A 185 14.60 15.57 10.51
C SER A 185 13.06 15.71 10.53
N ASP A 186 12.37 14.95 11.38
CA ASP A 186 10.90 15.06 11.54
C ASP A 186 10.47 16.52 11.83
N GLU A 187 11.28 17.30 12.55
CA GLU A 187 11.04 18.72 12.87
C GLU A 187 11.17 19.63 11.63
N GLU A 188 12.14 19.37 10.75
CA GLU A 188 12.33 20.14 9.51
C GLU A 188 11.25 19.82 8.46
N TYR A 189 10.74 18.59 8.48
CA TYR A 189 9.73 18.14 7.51
C TYR A 189 8.32 18.67 7.81
N TRP A 190 8.00 18.92 9.10
CA TRP A 190 6.64 19.24 9.54
C TRP A 190 6.46 20.63 10.10
N GLY A 191 7.53 21.40 10.27
CA GLY A 191 7.49 22.80 10.71
C GLY A 191 6.95 22.98 12.14
N ILE A 192 7.28 22.07 13.07
CA ILE A 192 6.98 22.19 14.51
C ILE A 192 8.25 22.47 15.28
#